data_ffa66dddad4d0c035407dfa6c2336332
#
_entry.id   ffa66dddad4d0c035407dfa6c2336332
#
_cell.length_a   1.000
_cell.length_b   1.000
_cell.length_c   1.000
_cell.angle_alpha   90.00
_cell.angle_beta   90.00
_cell.angle_gamma   90.00
#
_symmetry.space_group_name_H-M   'P 1'
#
loop_
_entity.id
_entity.type
_entity.pdbx_description
1 polymer ?
#
loop_
_entity_poly.entity_id
_entity_poly.type
_entity_poly.pdbx_seq_one_letter_code
_entity_poly.pdbx_strand_id
1 'polypeptide(L)'
;NRLRFPLAVLDAVIDVKEKAGQKDFIIGYRITPEQPGEKGITMKETLAAVSEIAKRPIQYLHVSQQNFFHAVRRGADTSKSRMELIHEAVAGRTAVIGAGELVTGADFERAVSSGWTQFAAAGQSVMLNPDLARLVREGRDDLIDRFRDESKNDSYHLPKVLWPWVPDKDGPAKLP
;
A
#
# COMPACT_ATOMS: atom_id res chain seq x y z
N ASN A 1 -11.18 6.13 21.17
CA ASN A 1 -10.74 4.90 21.84
C ASN A 1 -10.09 3.88 20.91
N ARG A 2 -10.47 3.83 19.60
CA ARG A 2 -9.90 2.88 18.61
C ARG A 2 -8.39 3.03 18.40
N LEU A 3 -7.82 4.22 18.59
CA LEU A 3 -6.39 4.49 18.42
C LEU A 3 -5.53 4.04 19.62
N ARG A 4 -6.11 3.84 20.79
CA ARG A 4 -5.36 3.53 22.00
C ARG A 4 -4.48 2.30 21.86
N PHE A 5 -5.03 1.19 21.37
CA PHE A 5 -4.28 -0.05 21.21
C PHE A 5 -3.18 0.03 20.14
N PRO A 6 -3.47 0.46 18.88
CA PRO A 6 -2.45 0.53 17.85
C PRO A 6 -1.31 1.50 18.20
N LEU A 7 -1.61 2.62 18.87
CA LEU A 7 -0.56 3.54 19.30
C LEU A 7 0.28 2.95 20.43
N ALA A 8 -0.32 2.25 21.40
CA ALA A 8 0.42 1.59 22.46
C ALA A 8 1.36 0.49 21.92
N VAL A 9 0.92 -0.27 20.89
CA VAL A 9 1.79 -1.24 20.21
C VAL A 9 2.96 -0.55 19.50
N LEU A 10 2.68 0.54 18.77
CA LEU A 10 3.73 1.29 18.08
C LEU A 10 4.74 1.89 19.07
N ASP A 11 4.26 2.50 20.14
CA ASP A 11 5.11 3.08 21.19
C ASP A 11 5.98 1.99 21.85
N ALA A 12 5.43 0.80 22.11
CA ALA A 12 6.20 -0.34 22.64
C ALA A 12 7.29 -0.83 21.69
N VAL A 13 7.05 -0.86 20.37
CA VAL A 13 8.05 -1.22 19.36
C VAL A 13 9.19 -0.18 19.34
N ILE A 14 8.84 1.10 19.41
CA ILE A 14 9.82 2.20 19.49
C ILE A 14 10.70 2.06 20.76
N ASP A 15 10.08 1.81 21.90
CA ASP A 15 10.78 1.60 23.17
C ASP A 15 11.78 0.42 23.09
N VAL A 16 11.42 -0.68 22.43
CA VAL A 16 12.32 -1.83 22.25
C VAL A 16 13.52 -1.44 21.40
N LYS A 17 13.31 -0.70 20.29
CA LYS A 17 14.40 -0.18 19.45
C LYS A 17 15.38 0.67 20.27
N GLU A 18 14.84 1.60 21.06
CA GLU A 18 15.64 2.50 21.89
C GLU A 18 16.45 1.75 22.95
N LYS A 19 15.79 0.84 23.70
CA LYS A 19 16.44 0.02 24.73
C LYS A 19 17.52 -0.89 24.18
N ALA A 20 17.33 -1.38 22.94
CA ALA A 20 18.32 -2.21 22.26
C ALA A 20 19.47 -1.39 21.61
N GLY A 21 19.42 -0.07 21.64
CA GLY A 21 20.42 0.80 21.02
C GLY A 21 20.49 0.71 19.49
N GLN A 22 19.45 0.19 18.84
CA GLN A 22 19.42 -0.10 17.40
C GLN A 22 18.97 1.14 16.60
N LYS A 23 19.84 2.14 16.50
CA LYS A 23 19.52 3.44 15.88
C LYS A 23 19.07 3.31 14.43
N ASP A 24 19.68 2.40 13.67
CA ASP A 24 19.43 2.22 12.24
C ASP A 24 18.25 1.28 11.92
N PHE A 25 17.61 0.70 12.94
CA PHE A 25 16.45 -0.15 12.75
C PHE A 25 15.25 0.65 12.22
N ILE A 26 14.72 0.24 11.06
CA ILE A 26 13.61 0.92 10.40
C ILE A 26 12.28 0.45 10.99
N ILE A 27 11.47 1.40 11.47
CA ILE A 27 10.09 1.15 11.93
C ILE A 27 9.13 1.78 10.93
N GLY A 28 8.18 1.01 10.44
CA GLY A 28 7.08 1.49 9.62
C GLY A 28 5.73 1.10 10.19
N TYR A 29 4.70 1.78 9.75
CA TYR A 29 3.33 1.46 10.10
C TYR A 29 2.51 1.21 8.82
N ARG A 30 1.70 0.13 8.80
CA ARG A 30 0.83 -0.17 7.65
C ARG A 30 -0.63 0.08 8.01
N ILE A 31 -1.33 0.79 7.15
CA ILE A 31 -2.74 1.15 7.33
C ILE A 31 -3.56 0.85 6.07
N THR A 32 -4.83 0.45 6.27
CA THR A 32 -5.85 0.43 5.22
C THR A 32 -6.78 1.62 5.47
N PRO A 33 -6.91 2.57 4.51
CA PRO A 33 -7.52 3.87 4.79
C PRO A 33 -9.02 3.80 5.07
N GLU A 34 -9.78 3.03 4.32
CA GLU A 34 -11.22 2.93 4.48
C GLU A 34 -11.69 1.49 4.35
N GLN A 35 -12.77 1.17 5.04
CA GLN A 35 -13.44 -0.11 4.93
C GLN A 35 -14.87 0.07 4.42
N PRO A 36 -15.37 -0.88 3.58
CA PRO A 36 -16.76 -0.86 3.14
C PRO A 36 -17.72 -1.12 4.31
N GLY A 37 -19.00 -0.80 4.10
CA GLY A 37 -20.05 -1.00 5.09
C GLY A 37 -20.13 0.11 6.14
N GLU A 38 -21.29 0.25 6.76
CA GLU A 38 -21.61 1.33 7.71
C GLU A 38 -20.69 1.37 8.94
N LYS A 39 -20.29 0.20 9.43
CA LYS A 39 -19.41 0.04 10.61
C LYS A 39 -17.92 0.11 10.27
N GLY A 40 -17.57 0.19 8.98
CA GLY A 40 -16.18 0.28 8.53
C GLY A 40 -15.54 1.62 8.87
N ILE A 41 -14.22 1.65 8.95
CA ILE A 41 -13.43 2.87 9.20
C ILE A 41 -13.68 3.86 8.06
N THR A 42 -13.94 5.12 8.44
CA THR A 42 -14.13 6.25 7.54
C THR A 42 -12.82 6.98 7.27
N MET A 43 -12.76 7.79 6.22
CA MET A 43 -11.56 8.59 5.95
C MET A 43 -11.27 9.60 7.07
N LYS A 44 -12.28 10.18 7.72
CA LYS A 44 -12.10 11.04 8.89
C LYS A 44 -11.34 10.34 10.02
N GLU A 45 -11.72 9.10 10.32
CA GLU A 45 -11.04 8.29 11.36
C GLU A 45 -9.62 7.92 10.94
N THR A 46 -9.42 7.62 9.66
CA THR A 46 -8.09 7.33 9.09
C THR A 46 -7.17 8.54 9.20
N LEU A 47 -7.63 9.73 8.81
CA LEU A 47 -6.82 10.95 8.88
C LEU A 47 -6.43 11.30 10.31
N ALA A 48 -7.34 11.11 11.28
CA ALA A 48 -7.03 11.27 12.69
C ALA A 48 -5.96 10.25 13.14
N ALA A 49 -6.06 8.98 12.69
CA ALA A 49 -5.06 7.97 13.01
C ALA A 49 -3.69 8.28 12.38
N VAL A 50 -3.67 8.64 11.11
CA VAL A 50 -2.45 9.01 10.38
C VAL A 50 -1.73 10.19 11.04
N SER A 51 -2.48 11.23 11.43
CA SER A 51 -1.92 12.39 12.11
C SER A 51 -1.25 12.02 13.43
N GLU A 52 -1.84 11.11 14.21
CA GLU A 52 -1.25 10.65 15.48
C GLU A 52 -0.06 9.70 15.27
N ILE A 53 -0.14 8.79 14.31
CA ILE A 53 0.94 7.87 13.97
C ILE A 53 2.17 8.64 13.46
N ALA A 54 1.97 9.61 12.58
CA ALA A 54 3.05 10.41 11.99
C ALA A 54 3.76 11.36 12.98
N LYS A 55 3.27 11.51 14.21
CA LYS A 55 4.00 12.21 15.30
C LYS A 55 5.11 11.36 15.91
N ARG A 56 5.11 10.05 15.66
CA ARG A 56 6.09 9.10 16.20
C ARG A 56 7.30 8.97 15.28
N PRO A 57 8.47 8.60 15.79
CA PRO A 57 9.71 8.50 15.01
C PRO A 57 9.73 7.23 14.15
N ILE A 58 8.74 7.10 13.27
CA ILE A 58 8.67 6.06 12.24
C ILE A 58 9.31 6.56 10.93
N GLN A 59 9.87 5.64 10.15
CA GLN A 59 10.54 5.98 8.91
C GLN A 59 9.58 5.96 7.71
N TYR A 60 8.50 5.18 7.79
CA TYR A 60 7.50 5.18 6.72
C TYR A 60 6.08 4.83 7.21
N LEU A 61 5.10 5.34 6.48
CA LEU A 61 3.69 4.93 6.53
C LEU A 61 3.34 4.19 5.24
N HIS A 62 2.97 2.91 5.32
CA HIS A 62 2.55 2.12 4.17
C HIS A 62 1.02 2.11 4.06
N VAL A 63 0.51 2.65 2.97
CA VAL A 63 -0.92 2.70 2.67
C VAL A 63 -1.29 1.55 1.75
N SER A 64 -2.07 0.60 2.28
CA SER A 64 -2.54 -0.58 1.55
C SER A 64 -4.00 -0.39 1.15
N GLN A 65 -4.27 -0.30 -0.14
CA GLN A 65 -5.62 -0.15 -0.67
C GLN A 65 -5.77 -0.89 -2.01
N GLN A 66 -7.00 -1.05 -2.46
CA GLN A 66 -7.29 -1.77 -3.69
C GLN A 66 -6.79 -1.02 -4.92
N ASN A 67 -7.02 0.27 -5.02
CA ASN A 67 -6.55 1.10 -6.13
C ASN A 67 -5.94 2.40 -5.58
N PHE A 68 -4.73 2.74 -6.04
CA PHE A 68 -3.96 3.89 -5.57
C PHE A 68 -4.70 5.22 -5.78
N PHE A 69 -5.41 5.36 -6.88
CA PHE A 69 -6.07 6.60 -7.28
C PHE A 69 -7.53 6.71 -6.83
N HIS A 70 -8.05 5.74 -6.08
CA HIS A 70 -9.43 5.80 -5.62
C HIS A 70 -9.72 7.05 -4.80
N ALA A 71 -10.82 7.71 -5.16
CA ALA A 71 -11.38 8.80 -4.37
C ALA A 71 -11.84 8.33 -2.98
N VAL A 72 -11.94 9.27 -2.07
CA VAL A 72 -12.54 9.06 -0.74
C VAL A 72 -13.97 8.57 -0.90
N ARG A 73 -14.34 7.57 -0.12
CA ARG A 73 -15.70 7.01 -0.13
C ARG A 73 -16.62 7.81 0.78
N ARG A 74 -16.15 8.19 1.98
CA ARG A 74 -16.95 8.93 2.97
C ARG A 74 -16.09 9.52 4.10
N GLY A 75 -16.64 10.52 4.77
CA GLY A 75 -16.04 11.09 5.98
C GLY A 75 -14.95 12.13 5.75
N ALA A 76 -14.66 12.48 4.49
CA ALA A 76 -13.80 13.58 4.08
C ALA A 76 -14.21 14.05 2.68
N ASP A 77 -13.44 14.91 2.05
CA ASP A 77 -13.69 15.42 0.71
C ASP A 77 -13.64 14.28 -0.32
N THR A 78 -14.78 13.95 -0.90
CA THR A 78 -14.93 12.85 -1.86
C THR A 78 -14.45 13.21 -3.27
N SER A 79 -14.08 14.46 -3.53
CA SER A 79 -13.43 14.88 -4.79
C SER A 79 -11.94 14.57 -4.81
N LYS A 80 -11.34 14.32 -3.64
CA LYS A 80 -9.92 14.01 -3.47
C LYS A 80 -9.65 12.51 -3.40
N SER A 81 -8.42 12.13 -3.78
CA SER A 81 -7.91 10.78 -3.58
C SER A 81 -7.61 10.53 -2.08
N ARG A 82 -7.76 9.27 -1.66
CA ARG A 82 -7.33 8.84 -0.31
C ARG A 82 -5.84 9.08 -0.08
N MET A 83 -5.01 8.81 -1.10
CA MET A 83 -3.55 9.02 -1.04
C MET A 83 -3.21 10.50 -0.87
N GLU A 84 -3.89 11.39 -1.60
CA GLU A 84 -3.73 12.84 -1.48
C GLU A 84 -3.98 13.30 -0.03
N LEU A 85 -5.13 12.96 0.55
CA LEU A 85 -5.47 13.36 1.91
C LEU A 85 -4.53 12.76 2.97
N ILE A 86 -4.07 11.52 2.76
CA ILE A 86 -3.09 10.89 3.66
C ILE A 86 -1.75 11.62 3.57
N HIS A 87 -1.29 11.95 2.36
CA HIS A 87 -0.08 12.74 2.16
C HIS A 87 -0.15 14.09 2.88
N GLU A 88 -1.27 14.81 2.73
CA GLU A 88 -1.52 16.06 3.44
C GLU A 88 -1.49 15.87 4.96
N ALA A 89 -2.13 14.81 5.49
CA ALA A 89 -2.17 14.53 6.92
C ALA A 89 -0.81 14.12 7.51
N VAL A 90 0.02 13.43 6.73
CA VAL A 90 1.42 13.10 7.10
C VAL A 90 2.27 14.36 7.17
N ALA A 91 2.01 15.35 6.32
CA ALA A 91 2.68 16.66 6.31
C ALA A 91 4.22 16.56 6.30
N GLY A 92 4.79 15.65 5.54
CA GLY A 92 6.23 15.46 5.39
C GLY A 92 6.96 14.85 6.60
N ARG A 93 6.24 14.45 7.67
CA ARG A 93 6.86 13.92 8.90
C ARG A 93 7.46 12.53 8.74
N THR A 94 6.99 11.75 7.78
CA THR A 94 7.52 10.42 7.45
C THR A 94 7.29 10.13 5.97
N ALA A 95 8.06 9.20 5.41
CA ALA A 95 7.84 8.78 4.02
C ALA A 95 6.51 8.02 3.88
N VAL A 96 5.84 8.19 2.74
CA VAL A 96 4.63 7.45 2.38
C VAL A 96 4.96 6.41 1.33
N ILE A 97 4.54 5.17 1.57
CA ILE A 97 4.57 4.08 0.58
C ILE A 97 3.14 3.82 0.16
N GLY A 98 2.83 4.01 -1.11
CA GLY A 98 1.50 3.78 -1.66
C GLY A 98 1.40 2.48 -2.44
N ALA A 99 0.30 1.73 -2.25
CA ALA A 99 0.00 0.52 -2.98
C ALA A 99 -1.45 0.51 -3.48
N GLY A 100 -1.71 -0.26 -4.54
CA GLY A 100 -3.06 -0.51 -5.06
C GLY A 100 -3.13 -0.50 -6.58
N GLU A 101 -3.31 -1.67 -7.19
CA GLU A 101 -3.44 -1.87 -8.64
C GLU A 101 -2.35 -1.19 -9.50
N LEU A 102 -1.13 -1.08 -8.97
CA LEU A 102 0.03 -0.63 -9.72
C LEU A 102 0.67 -1.85 -10.38
N VAL A 103 0.68 -1.88 -11.72
CA VAL A 103 1.09 -3.06 -12.48
C VAL A 103 2.24 -2.75 -13.44
N THR A 104 2.16 -1.66 -14.19
CA THR A 104 3.14 -1.30 -15.23
C THR A 104 4.08 -0.19 -14.77
N GLY A 105 5.18 0.02 -15.50
CA GLY A 105 6.07 1.16 -15.28
C GLY A 105 5.34 2.49 -15.30
N ALA A 106 4.41 2.65 -16.24
CA ALA A 106 3.56 3.85 -16.31
C ALA A 106 2.67 4.04 -15.08
N ASP A 107 2.14 2.94 -14.47
CA ASP A 107 1.37 3.04 -13.23
C ASP A 107 2.24 3.50 -12.06
N PHE A 108 3.46 2.97 -11.93
CA PHE A 108 4.41 3.37 -10.89
C PHE A 108 4.88 4.80 -11.07
N GLU A 109 5.22 5.20 -12.30
CA GLU A 109 5.60 6.57 -12.61
C GLU A 109 4.49 7.55 -12.26
N ARG A 110 3.25 7.27 -12.67
CA ARG A 110 2.09 8.10 -12.36
C ARG A 110 1.85 8.20 -10.85
N ALA A 111 2.03 7.10 -10.09
CA ALA A 111 1.87 7.11 -8.65
C ALA A 111 2.90 8.00 -7.96
N VAL A 112 4.18 7.90 -8.33
CA VAL A 112 5.25 8.73 -7.74
C VAL A 112 5.14 10.18 -8.21
N SER A 113 4.85 10.42 -9.50
CA SER A 113 4.69 11.77 -10.07
C SER A 113 3.46 12.52 -9.54
N SER A 114 2.51 11.82 -8.88
CA SER A 114 1.40 12.49 -8.18
C SER A 114 1.87 13.38 -7.03
N GLY A 115 3.07 13.12 -6.49
CA GLY A 115 3.61 13.77 -5.30
C GLY A 115 3.01 13.25 -3.98
N TRP A 116 2.06 12.31 -4.03
CA TRP A 116 1.38 11.79 -2.83
C TRP A 116 2.14 10.68 -2.10
N THR A 117 3.16 10.14 -2.73
CA THR A 117 3.98 9.04 -2.20
C THR A 117 5.44 9.19 -2.60
N GLN A 118 6.36 8.74 -1.76
CA GLN A 118 7.80 8.67 -2.06
C GLN A 118 8.17 7.30 -2.64
N PHE A 119 7.37 6.28 -2.33
CA PHE A 119 7.60 4.91 -2.83
C PHE A 119 6.28 4.30 -3.28
N ALA A 120 6.32 3.58 -4.39
CA ALA A 120 5.20 2.80 -4.89
C ALA A 120 5.46 1.31 -4.65
N ALA A 121 4.48 0.61 -4.05
CA ALA A 121 4.61 -0.79 -3.71
C ALA A 121 3.79 -1.67 -4.66
N ALA A 122 4.42 -2.74 -5.14
CA ALA A 122 3.81 -3.79 -5.94
C ALA A 122 3.48 -5.02 -5.06
N GLY A 123 2.30 -5.58 -5.25
CA GLY A 123 1.85 -6.80 -4.59
C GLY A 123 1.51 -7.87 -5.62
N GLN A 124 0.26 -7.90 -6.08
CA GLN A 124 -0.21 -8.90 -7.04
C GLN A 124 0.58 -8.91 -8.36
N SER A 125 1.02 -7.74 -8.82
CA SER A 125 1.82 -7.63 -10.04
C SER A 125 3.15 -8.37 -9.96
N VAL A 126 3.80 -8.44 -8.80
CA VAL A 126 5.04 -9.22 -8.59
C VAL A 126 4.74 -10.73 -8.59
N MET A 127 3.55 -11.14 -8.18
CA MET A 127 3.17 -12.57 -8.23
C MET A 127 3.13 -13.11 -9.65
N LEU A 128 2.69 -12.29 -10.61
CA LEU A 128 2.67 -12.65 -12.04
C LEU A 128 3.99 -12.32 -12.76
N ASN A 129 4.74 -11.38 -12.23
CA ASN A 129 5.98 -10.91 -12.85
C ASN A 129 7.09 -10.90 -11.80
N PRO A 130 7.75 -12.05 -11.52
CA PRO A 130 8.82 -12.12 -10.51
C PRO A 130 9.98 -11.15 -10.77
N ASP A 131 10.20 -10.79 -12.03
CA ASP A 131 11.22 -9.84 -12.49
C ASP A 131 10.66 -8.43 -12.80
N LEU A 132 9.49 -8.08 -12.27
CA LEU A 132 8.79 -6.81 -12.51
C LEU A 132 9.71 -5.59 -12.43
N ALA A 133 10.55 -5.52 -11.40
CA ALA A 133 11.46 -4.39 -11.22
C ALA A 133 12.45 -4.22 -12.37
N ARG A 134 12.91 -5.33 -12.97
CA ARG A 134 13.77 -5.32 -14.14
C ARG A 134 13.00 -4.85 -15.37
N LEU A 135 11.82 -5.40 -15.62
CA LEU A 135 10.98 -5.03 -16.77
C LEU A 135 10.63 -3.54 -16.75
N VAL A 136 10.21 -3.02 -15.59
CA VAL A 136 9.92 -1.59 -15.42
C VAL A 136 11.16 -0.73 -15.70
N ARG A 137 12.32 -1.09 -15.17
CA ARG A 137 13.57 -0.36 -15.39
C ARG A 137 14.01 -0.36 -16.86
N GLU A 138 13.73 -1.42 -17.59
CA GLU A 138 14.04 -1.58 -19.01
C GLU A 138 12.97 -0.99 -19.94
N GLY A 139 11.87 -0.44 -19.39
CA GLY A 139 10.75 0.10 -20.17
C GLY A 139 9.96 -0.98 -20.92
N ARG A 140 9.95 -2.23 -20.43
CA ARG A 140 9.33 -3.38 -21.07
C ARG A 140 7.93 -3.68 -20.51
N ASP A 141 7.08 -2.67 -20.47
CA ASP A 141 5.68 -2.79 -20.03
C ASP A 141 4.89 -3.77 -20.92
N ASP A 142 5.33 -3.97 -22.16
CA ASP A 142 4.80 -4.95 -23.12
C ASP A 142 4.91 -6.41 -22.66
N LEU A 143 5.84 -6.71 -21.76
CA LEU A 143 6.07 -8.05 -21.20
C LEU A 143 5.43 -8.27 -19.84
N ILE A 144 4.78 -7.25 -19.25
CA ILE A 144 4.17 -7.35 -17.94
C ILE A 144 2.77 -7.98 -18.03
N ASP A 145 2.60 -9.11 -17.40
CA ASP A 145 1.30 -9.78 -17.30
C ASP A 145 0.42 -9.07 -16.25
N ARG A 146 -0.73 -8.55 -16.67
CA ARG A 146 -1.75 -7.95 -15.79
C ARG A 146 -2.66 -8.97 -15.15
N PHE A 147 -2.88 -10.07 -15.87
CA PHE A 147 -3.75 -11.16 -15.48
C PHE A 147 -3.02 -12.48 -15.67
N ARG A 148 -3.42 -13.49 -14.90
CA ARG A 148 -2.88 -14.84 -15.05
C ARG A 148 -3.19 -15.38 -16.44
N ASP A 149 -2.17 -15.86 -17.10
CA ASP A 149 -2.24 -16.66 -18.32
C ASP A 149 -1.92 -18.12 -17.96
N GLU A 150 -2.89 -19.01 -18.10
CA GLU A 150 -2.74 -20.41 -17.72
C GLU A 150 -1.61 -21.12 -18.50
N SER A 151 -1.34 -20.69 -19.73
CA SER A 151 -0.23 -21.22 -20.52
C SER A 151 1.16 -20.88 -19.94
N LYS A 152 1.23 -19.88 -19.07
CA LYS A 152 2.45 -19.41 -18.41
C LYS A 152 2.57 -19.84 -16.93
N ASN A 153 1.70 -20.72 -16.45
CA ASN A 153 1.65 -21.06 -15.02
C ASN A 153 3.01 -21.48 -14.43
N ASP A 154 3.83 -22.20 -15.19
CA ASP A 154 5.15 -22.63 -14.72
C ASP A 154 6.15 -21.47 -14.60
N SER A 155 6.00 -20.42 -15.40
CA SER A 155 6.88 -19.24 -15.37
C SER A 155 6.63 -18.30 -14.20
N TYR A 156 5.43 -18.36 -13.60
CA TYR A 156 5.12 -17.54 -12.42
C TYR A 156 5.77 -18.04 -11.14
N HIS A 157 6.25 -19.28 -11.12
CA HIS A 157 6.85 -19.90 -9.94
C HIS A 157 5.96 -19.87 -8.68
N LEU A 158 4.64 -19.76 -8.87
CA LEU A 158 3.65 -19.71 -7.80
C LEU A 158 3.09 -21.11 -7.51
N PRO A 159 3.03 -21.52 -6.24
CA PRO A 159 2.27 -22.71 -5.85
C PRO A 159 0.79 -22.60 -6.27
N LYS A 160 0.22 -23.70 -6.78
CA LYS A 160 -1.19 -23.74 -7.24
C LYS A 160 -2.18 -23.25 -6.20
N VAL A 161 -1.89 -23.44 -4.91
CA VAL A 161 -2.73 -22.98 -3.79
C VAL A 161 -2.88 -21.45 -3.75
N LEU A 162 -1.95 -20.69 -4.35
CA LEU A 162 -2.01 -19.23 -4.41
C LEU A 162 -2.74 -18.69 -5.65
N TRP A 163 -3.08 -19.53 -6.63
CA TRP A 163 -3.74 -19.10 -7.86
C TRP A 163 -5.07 -18.37 -7.65
N PRO A 164 -5.93 -18.75 -6.68
CA PRO A 164 -7.15 -17.99 -6.42
C PRO A 164 -6.92 -16.54 -5.96
N TRP A 165 -5.70 -16.20 -5.52
CA TRP A 165 -5.31 -14.87 -5.05
C TRP A 165 -4.72 -13.98 -6.15
N VAL A 166 -4.52 -14.55 -7.33
CA VAL A 166 -3.94 -13.85 -8.48
C VAL A 166 -5.07 -13.39 -9.38
N PRO A 167 -5.05 -12.15 -9.89
CA PRO A 167 -6.08 -11.67 -10.81
C PRO A 167 -6.06 -12.49 -12.10
N ASP A 168 -7.22 -12.93 -12.54
CA ASP A 168 -7.44 -13.55 -13.84
C ASP A 168 -8.27 -12.63 -14.76
N LYS A 169 -8.42 -13.02 -16.03
CA LYS A 169 -9.16 -12.23 -17.03
C LYS A 169 -10.66 -12.11 -16.71
N ASP A 170 -11.20 -13.02 -15.92
CA ASP A 170 -12.62 -13.12 -15.63
C ASP A 170 -13.03 -12.40 -14.33
N GLY A 171 -12.07 -11.82 -13.61
CA GLY A 171 -12.36 -11.03 -12.41
C GLY A 171 -11.18 -10.79 -11.48
N PRO A 172 -11.40 -9.96 -10.46
CA PRO A 172 -10.40 -9.74 -9.43
C PRO A 172 -10.16 -11.02 -8.63
N ALA A 173 -8.95 -11.16 -8.08
CA ALA A 173 -8.61 -12.26 -7.18
C ALA A 173 -9.73 -12.51 -6.16
N LYS A 174 -10.23 -13.72 -6.10
CA LYS A 174 -11.25 -14.13 -5.12
C LYS A 174 -10.56 -14.25 -3.77
N LEU A 175 -10.59 -13.19 -3.01
CA LEU A 175 -10.15 -13.23 -1.60
C LEU A 175 -11.15 -14.06 -0.80
N PRO A 176 -10.71 -15.00 0.04
CA PRO A 176 -11.57 -15.77 0.92
C PRO A 176 -12.29 -14.88 1.95
#